data_9f30336c9e43ae9378f66592e1005da4
#
_entry.id   9f30336c9e43ae9378f66592e1005da4
#
_cell.length_a   1.000
_cell.length_b   1.000
_cell.length_c   1.000
_cell.angle_alpha   90.00
_cell.angle_beta   90.00
_cell.angle_gamma   90.00
#
_symmetry.space_group_name_H-M   'P 1'
#
loop_
_entity.id
_entity.type
_entity.pdbx_description
1 polymer ?
#
loop_
_entity_poly.entity_id
_entity_poly.type
_entity_poly.pdbx_seq_one_letter_code
_entity_poly.pdbx_strand_id
1 'polypeptide(L)'
;FQHIVVFPGGNWIPKLWSDKNYNIVMKSLLKKYNNIKFILVGSAKEKENYYRNLVNGIDEKLIIDLFGCNLTLTSAFMKKSDLFLGNDSGLMHLAVSNQLRVISLFGPTDDKIYGPYGESNVVIRTKENLDYFKSIHIDANKSYMNSIKTNTVIDVIEKLLK
;
A
#
# COMPACT_ATOMS: atom_id res chain seq x y z
N PHE A 1 1.77 5.74 19.40
CA PHE A 1 1.44 4.83 18.30
C PHE A 1 2.25 5.18 17.07
N GLN A 2 2.75 4.15 16.39
CA GLN A 2 3.27 4.27 15.03
C GLN A 2 2.10 4.21 14.05
N HIS A 3 2.07 5.11 13.08
CA HIS A 3 1.01 5.21 12.09
C HIS A 3 1.47 4.72 10.72
N ILE A 4 0.80 3.70 10.21
CA ILE A 4 1.05 3.17 8.87
C ILE A 4 -0.12 3.55 7.97
N VAL A 5 0.15 4.35 6.96
CA VAL A 5 -0.82 4.70 5.91
C VAL A 5 -0.92 3.54 4.92
N VAL A 6 -2.13 3.08 4.66
CA VAL A 6 -2.38 1.94 3.76
C VAL A 6 -3.28 2.37 2.61
N PHE A 7 -2.82 2.16 1.38
CA PHE A 7 -3.58 2.41 0.15
C PHE A 7 -3.68 1.13 -0.70
N PRO A 8 -4.82 0.45 -0.68
CA PRO A 8 -5.03 -0.79 -1.44
C PRO A 8 -5.51 -0.58 -2.87
N GLY A 9 -5.88 0.66 -3.22
CA GLY A 9 -6.53 1.01 -4.47
C GLY A 9 -5.60 1.33 -5.62
N GLY A 10 -6.18 1.94 -6.65
CA GLY A 10 -5.52 2.37 -7.87
C GLY A 10 -6.47 2.36 -9.06
N ASN A 11 -6.05 2.98 -10.15
CA ASN A 11 -6.87 3.19 -11.35
C ASN A 11 -6.75 2.06 -12.41
N TRP A 12 -5.97 1.01 -12.14
CA TRP A 12 -5.72 -0.07 -13.10
C TRP A 12 -5.57 -1.41 -12.37
N ILE A 13 -6.51 -2.33 -12.58
CA ILE A 13 -6.61 -3.61 -11.87
C ILE A 13 -5.33 -4.45 -11.96
N PRO A 14 -4.61 -4.55 -13.09
CA PRO A 14 -3.41 -5.36 -13.20
C PRO A 14 -2.31 -5.05 -12.17
N LYS A 15 -2.25 -3.82 -11.65
CA LYS A 15 -1.25 -3.41 -10.65
C LYS A 15 -1.77 -3.40 -9.20
N LEU A 16 -2.97 -3.93 -8.94
CA LEU A 16 -3.56 -3.94 -7.60
C LEU A 16 -3.21 -5.23 -6.85
N TRP A 17 -2.54 -5.10 -5.74
CA TRP A 17 -2.36 -6.19 -4.80
C TRP A 17 -3.65 -6.43 -4.02
N SER A 18 -3.96 -7.69 -3.70
CA SER A 18 -5.24 -8.03 -3.06
C SER A 18 -5.42 -7.34 -1.71
N ASP A 19 -6.60 -6.76 -1.47
CA ASP A 19 -7.02 -6.17 -0.20
C ASP A 19 -6.94 -7.18 0.97
N LYS A 20 -7.20 -8.46 0.70
CA LYS A 20 -7.01 -9.54 1.67
C LYS A 20 -5.56 -9.69 2.10
N ASN A 21 -4.61 -9.48 1.19
CA ASN A 21 -3.18 -9.52 1.51
C ASN A 21 -2.78 -8.35 2.42
N TYR A 22 -3.32 -7.14 2.16
CA TYR A 22 -3.15 -6.00 3.08
C TYR A 22 -3.70 -6.32 4.48
N ASN A 23 -4.88 -6.93 4.57
CA ASN A 23 -5.45 -7.37 5.86
C ASN A 23 -4.54 -8.36 6.59
N ILE A 24 -3.97 -9.36 5.87
CA ILE A 24 -3.04 -10.33 6.45
C ILE A 24 -1.80 -9.60 7.02
N VAL A 25 -1.23 -8.66 6.27
CA VAL A 25 -0.08 -7.86 6.72
C VAL A 25 -0.44 -7.08 7.98
N MET A 26 -1.55 -6.33 7.96
CA MET A 26 -2.01 -5.52 9.10
C MET A 26 -2.21 -6.39 10.35
N LYS A 27 -2.91 -7.52 10.23
CA LYS A 27 -3.14 -8.46 11.35
C LYS A 27 -1.85 -9.07 11.87
N SER A 28 -0.90 -9.38 11.01
CA SER A 28 0.41 -9.91 11.41
C SER A 28 1.20 -8.90 12.22
N LEU A 29 1.19 -7.64 11.81
CA LEU A 29 1.84 -6.56 12.56
C LEU A 29 1.17 -6.33 13.92
N LEU A 30 -0.16 -6.34 13.99
CA LEU A 30 -0.90 -6.17 15.25
C LEU A 30 -0.69 -7.31 16.25
N LYS A 31 -0.38 -8.51 15.78
CA LYS A 31 0.00 -9.63 16.68
C LYS A 31 1.36 -9.42 17.35
N LYS A 32 2.24 -8.67 16.71
CA LYS A 32 3.63 -8.49 17.15
C LYS A 32 3.87 -7.15 17.85
N TYR A 33 3.11 -6.12 17.49
CA TYR A 33 3.31 -4.75 17.96
C TYR A 33 2.03 -4.19 18.58
N ASN A 34 2.11 -3.69 19.82
CA ASN A 34 0.96 -3.14 20.55
C ASN A 34 0.71 -1.65 20.27
N ASN A 35 1.61 -1.00 19.54
CA ASN A 35 1.65 0.44 19.34
C ASN A 35 1.48 0.86 17.87
N ILE A 36 0.80 0.08 17.05
CA ILE A 36 0.53 0.41 15.64
C ILE A 36 -0.95 0.79 15.46
N LYS A 37 -1.18 1.82 14.65
CA LYS A 37 -2.49 2.14 14.07
C LYS A 37 -2.37 2.27 12.56
N PHE A 38 -3.44 1.91 11.85
CA PHE A 38 -3.50 2.03 10.40
C PHE A 38 -4.39 3.19 9.98
N ILE A 39 -3.91 3.96 9.00
CA ILE A 39 -4.65 5.04 8.36
C ILE A 39 -5.00 4.58 6.96
N LEU A 40 -6.28 4.33 6.71
CA LEU A 40 -6.75 3.84 5.42
C LEU A 40 -7.12 5.02 4.53
N VAL A 41 -6.55 5.07 3.34
CA VAL A 41 -6.72 6.17 2.38
C VAL A 41 -7.20 5.67 1.03
N GLY A 42 -7.89 6.55 0.29
CA GLY A 42 -8.43 6.26 -1.03
C GLY A 42 -9.71 7.05 -1.30
N SER A 43 -10.32 6.82 -2.45
CA SER A 43 -11.61 7.40 -2.82
C SER A 43 -12.78 6.73 -2.10
N ALA A 44 -13.95 7.36 -2.09
CA ALA A 44 -15.18 6.76 -1.56
C ALA A 44 -15.55 5.45 -2.28
N LYS A 45 -15.33 5.39 -3.60
CA LYS A 45 -15.56 4.17 -4.39
C LYS A 45 -14.61 3.03 -4.00
N GLU A 46 -13.36 3.35 -3.71
CA GLU A 46 -12.38 2.35 -3.24
C GLU A 46 -12.75 1.85 -1.83
N LYS A 47 -13.35 2.70 -0.98
CA LYS A 47 -13.91 2.26 0.30
C LYS A 47 -14.97 1.18 0.12
N GLU A 48 -15.94 1.40 -0.76
CA GLU A 48 -17.00 0.44 -1.06
C GLU A 48 -16.43 -0.92 -1.50
N ASN A 49 -15.35 -0.89 -2.29
CA ASN A 49 -14.74 -2.09 -2.85
C ASN A 49 -13.86 -2.85 -1.85
N TYR A 50 -13.12 -2.16 -0.98
CA TYR A 50 -11.99 -2.77 -0.24
C TYR A 50 -12.14 -2.74 1.27
N TYR A 51 -12.86 -1.76 1.84
CA TYR A 51 -12.87 -1.50 3.29
C TYR A 51 -13.21 -2.75 4.12
N ARG A 52 -14.28 -3.43 3.75
CA ARG A 52 -14.77 -4.62 4.49
C ARG A 52 -13.69 -5.70 4.63
N ASN A 53 -12.95 -5.97 3.56
CA ASN A 53 -11.89 -6.98 3.59
C ASN A 53 -10.67 -6.49 4.34
N LEU A 54 -10.32 -5.20 4.20
CA LEU A 54 -9.16 -4.60 4.89
C LEU A 54 -9.28 -4.69 6.40
N VAL A 55 -10.44 -4.34 6.96
CA VAL A 55 -10.64 -4.26 8.42
C VAL A 55 -11.16 -5.54 9.05
N ASN A 56 -11.38 -6.59 8.26
CA ASN A 56 -11.94 -7.84 8.76
C ASN A 56 -11.11 -8.43 9.91
N GLY A 57 -11.73 -8.48 11.11
CA GLY A 57 -11.10 -9.01 12.32
C GLY A 57 -10.01 -8.11 12.92
N ILE A 58 -10.06 -6.80 12.64
CA ILE A 58 -9.22 -5.76 13.27
C ILE A 58 -10.13 -4.87 14.15
N ASP A 59 -9.66 -4.53 15.36
CA ASP A 59 -10.34 -3.60 16.25
C ASP A 59 -10.40 -2.20 15.60
N GLU A 60 -11.61 -1.62 15.52
CA GLU A 60 -11.85 -0.30 14.93
C GLU A 60 -11.02 0.82 15.59
N LYS A 61 -10.67 0.70 16.86
CA LYS A 61 -9.83 1.66 17.60
C LYS A 61 -8.40 1.75 17.03
N LEU A 62 -7.98 0.76 16.25
CA LEU A 62 -6.68 0.70 15.58
C LEU A 62 -6.72 1.19 14.14
N ILE A 63 -7.90 1.62 13.67
CA ILE A 63 -8.13 2.10 12.31
C ILE A 63 -8.51 3.58 12.33
N ILE A 64 -7.88 4.36 11.47
CA ILE A 64 -8.26 5.74 11.13
C ILE A 64 -8.71 5.71 9.68
N ASP A 65 -10.00 5.89 9.46
CA ASP A 65 -10.61 5.84 8.14
C ASP A 65 -10.61 7.22 7.50
N LEU A 66 -9.82 7.40 6.46
CA LEU A 66 -9.73 8.60 5.64
C LEU A 66 -10.18 8.36 4.18
N PHE A 67 -10.84 7.25 3.90
CA PHE A 67 -11.42 7.05 2.57
C PHE A 67 -12.43 8.14 2.23
N GLY A 68 -12.34 8.71 1.03
CA GLY A 68 -13.20 9.78 0.56
C GLY A 68 -12.83 11.17 1.10
N CYS A 69 -11.82 11.29 1.96
CA CYS A 69 -11.31 12.58 2.41
C CYS A 69 -10.54 13.30 1.30
N ASN A 70 -10.48 14.62 1.38
CA ASN A 70 -9.71 15.41 0.44
C ASN A 70 -8.19 15.23 0.63
N LEU A 71 -7.41 15.56 -0.41
CA LEU A 71 -5.95 15.38 -0.39
C LEU A 71 -5.24 16.22 0.68
N THR A 72 -5.79 17.38 1.04
CA THR A 72 -5.21 18.25 2.08
C THR A 72 -5.23 17.56 3.45
N LEU A 73 -6.37 16.97 3.82
CA LEU A 73 -6.49 16.23 5.07
C LEU A 73 -5.62 14.96 5.03
N THR A 74 -5.67 14.21 3.94
CA THR A 74 -4.83 13.01 3.73
C THR A 74 -3.35 13.35 3.88
N SER A 75 -2.89 14.44 3.24
CA SER A 75 -1.51 14.94 3.35
C SER A 75 -1.13 15.32 4.79
N ALA A 76 -2.03 15.96 5.53
CA ALA A 76 -1.79 16.34 6.93
C ALA A 76 -1.57 15.11 7.83
N PHE A 77 -2.31 14.03 7.59
CA PHE A 77 -2.09 12.75 8.29
C PHE A 77 -0.80 12.07 7.84
N MET A 78 -0.48 12.08 6.55
CA MET A 78 0.78 11.51 6.03
C MET A 78 2.01 12.17 6.66
N LYS A 79 2.00 13.48 6.87
CA LYS A 79 3.09 14.23 7.54
C LYS A 79 3.37 13.77 8.97
N LYS A 80 2.40 13.17 9.63
CA LYS A 80 2.47 12.70 11.03
C LYS A 80 2.56 11.18 11.13
N SER A 81 2.71 10.51 10.00
CA SER A 81 2.80 9.06 9.92
C SER A 81 4.25 8.61 9.79
N ASP A 82 4.48 7.33 10.04
CA ASP A 82 5.82 6.73 10.04
C ASP A 82 6.13 5.99 8.74
N LEU A 83 5.08 5.46 8.08
CA LEU A 83 5.25 4.64 6.89
C LEU A 83 4.00 4.70 5.99
N PHE A 84 4.21 4.59 4.69
CA PHE A 84 3.17 4.35 3.69
C PHE A 84 3.38 2.97 3.06
N LEU A 85 2.31 2.21 2.92
CA LEU A 85 2.25 0.96 2.19
C LEU A 85 1.15 1.04 1.14
N GLY A 86 1.46 0.84 -0.13
CA GLY A 86 0.43 0.88 -1.17
C GLY A 86 0.92 0.45 -2.55
N ASN A 87 -0.04 0.39 -3.48
CA ASN A 87 0.22 0.15 -4.89
C ASN A 87 0.82 1.40 -5.55
N ASP A 88 1.42 1.22 -6.73
CA ASP A 88 1.81 2.31 -7.63
C ASP A 88 0.63 3.27 -7.90
N SER A 89 0.74 4.52 -7.43
CA SER A 89 -0.37 5.47 -7.42
C SER A 89 0.05 6.92 -7.17
N GLY A 90 -0.87 7.85 -7.42
CA GLY A 90 -0.70 9.26 -7.05
C GLY A 90 -0.58 9.47 -5.54
N LEU A 91 -1.26 8.67 -4.70
CA LEU A 91 -1.14 8.77 -3.24
C LEU A 91 0.25 8.33 -2.73
N MET A 92 0.91 7.40 -3.42
CA MET A 92 2.30 7.07 -3.16
C MET A 92 3.21 8.30 -3.36
N HIS A 93 3.03 9.05 -4.44
CA HIS A 93 3.79 10.27 -4.70
C HIS A 93 3.45 11.39 -3.71
N LEU A 94 2.19 11.48 -3.28
CA LEU A 94 1.79 12.40 -2.20
C LEU A 94 2.50 12.05 -0.89
N ALA A 95 2.65 10.76 -0.56
CA ALA A 95 3.40 10.32 0.62
C ALA A 95 4.87 10.73 0.53
N VAL A 96 5.52 10.51 -0.62
CA VAL A 96 6.90 10.95 -0.88
C VAL A 96 7.05 12.46 -0.72
N SER A 97 6.12 13.26 -1.27
CA SER A 97 6.15 14.73 -1.16
C SER A 97 6.01 15.23 0.28
N ASN A 98 5.39 14.44 1.15
CA ASN A 98 5.31 14.69 2.59
C ASN A 98 6.50 14.13 3.38
N GLN A 99 7.56 13.67 2.72
CA GLN A 99 8.74 13.05 3.32
C GLN A 99 8.42 11.79 4.13
N LEU A 100 7.27 11.18 3.88
CA LEU A 100 6.88 9.91 4.48
C LEU A 100 7.64 8.78 3.78
N ARG A 101 8.23 7.88 4.55
CA ARG A 101 8.88 6.68 4.01
C ARG A 101 7.84 5.78 3.34
N VAL A 102 8.15 5.31 2.13
CA VAL A 102 7.21 4.58 1.29
C VAL A 102 7.70 3.15 1.03
N ILE A 103 6.77 2.20 1.18
CA ILE A 103 6.87 0.87 0.58
C ILE A 103 5.82 0.82 -0.52
N SER A 104 6.24 0.67 -1.75
CA SER A 104 5.35 0.57 -2.92
C SER A 104 5.46 -0.78 -3.60
N LEU A 105 4.30 -1.27 -4.05
CA LEU A 105 4.17 -2.57 -4.69
C LEU A 105 4.04 -2.39 -6.20
N PHE A 106 4.92 -3.04 -6.96
CA PHE A 106 5.01 -2.93 -8.40
C PHE A 106 4.91 -4.29 -9.10
N GLY A 107 4.27 -4.31 -10.24
CA GLY A 107 4.18 -5.47 -11.13
C GLY A 107 4.32 -5.04 -12.59
N PRO A 108 3.22 -4.87 -13.35
CA PRO A 108 3.27 -4.55 -14.78
C PRO A 108 3.82 -3.17 -15.12
N THR A 109 3.89 -2.24 -14.17
CA THR A 109 4.40 -0.88 -14.37
C THR A 109 5.90 -0.79 -14.07
N ASP A 110 6.58 0.17 -14.71
CA ASP A 110 8.02 0.40 -14.57
C ASP A 110 8.30 1.26 -13.33
N ASP A 111 8.88 0.64 -12.29
CA ASP A 111 9.23 1.33 -11.06
C ASP A 111 10.40 2.32 -11.22
N LYS A 112 11.22 2.19 -12.26
CA LYS A 112 12.26 3.16 -12.57
C LYS A 112 11.69 4.49 -13.10
N ILE A 113 10.49 4.44 -13.69
CA ILE A 113 9.79 5.62 -14.22
C ILE A 113 8.76 6.13 -13.21
N TYR A 114 7.97 5.22 -12.61
CA TYR A 114 6.81 5.55 -11.78
C TYR A 114 7.04 5.32 -10.29
N GLY A 115 8.21 4.81 -9.88
CA GLY A 115 8.52 4.52 -8.49
C GLY A 115 8.65 5.75 -7.59
N PRO A 116 8.65 5.54 -6.27
CA PRO A 116 8.82 6.62 -5.31
C PRO A 116 10.23 7.18 -5.39
N TYR A 117 10.33 8.50 -5.50
CA TYR A 117 11.60 9.22 -5.53
C TYR A 117 12.29 9.19 -4.16
N GLY A 118 13.60 8.98 -4.15
CA GLY A 118 14.46 9.03 -2.95
C GLY A 118 14.88 7.66 -2.43
N GLU A 119 16.10 7.60 -1.87
CA GLU A 119 16.76 6.37 -1.44
C GLU A 119 16.16 5.72 -0.19
N SER A 120 15.38 6.47 0.60
CA SER A 120 14.71 5.95 1.80
C SER A 120 13.48 5.11 1.51
N ASN A 121 13.02 5.08 0.26
CA ASN A 121 11.84 4.38 -0.16
C ASN A 121 12.16 2.98 -0.68
N VAL A 122 11.23 2.05 -0.53
CA VAL A 122 11.40 0.66 -0.94
C VAL A 122 10.35 0.29 -1.98
N VAL A 123 10.81 -0.32 -3.05
CA VAL A 123 9.96 -0.94 -4.07
C VAL A 123 10.01 -2.45 -3.91
N ILE A 124 8.85 -3.08 -3.76
CA ILE A 124 8.71 -4.54 -3.79
C ILE A 124 8.04 -4.90 -5.11
N ARG A 125 8.73 -5.66 -5.94
CA ARG A 125 8.23 -6.09 -7.24
C ARG A 125 7.73 -7.54 -7.22
N THR A 126 6.88 -7.84 -8.19
CA THR A 126 6.56 -9.21 -8.59
C THR A 126 7.84 -9.96 -9.01
N LYS A 127 7.77 -11.29 -8.99
CA LYS A 127 8.85 -12.15 -9.53
C LYS A 127 9.03 -11.93 -11.03
N GLU A 128 7.92 -11.71 -11.73
CA GLU A 128 7.88 -11.38 -13.14
C GLU A 128 8.48 -9.98 -13.33
N ASN A 129 9.44 -9.89 -14.26
CA ASN A 129 10.08 -8.61 -14.61
C ASN A 129 9.30 -7.85 -15.69
N LEU A 130 9.74 -6.64 -16.01
CA LEU A 130 9.10 -5.81 -17.03
C LEU A 130 9.12 -6.44 -18.41
N ASP A 131 10.18 -7.16 -18.79
CA ASP A 131 10.28 -7.81 -20.10
C ASP A 131 9.22 -8.89 -20.25
N TYR A 132 8.94 -9.66 -19.18
CA TYR A 132 7.81 -10.57 -19.14
C TYR A 132 6.50 -9.84 -19.42
N PHE A 133 6.21 -8.74 -18.72
CA PHE A 133 4.97 -7.99 -18.90
C PHE A 133 4.85 -7.34 -20.28
N LYS A 134 5.96 -6.94 -20.91
CA LYS A 134 5.99 -6.47 -22.29
C LYS A 134 5.76 -7.57 -23.31
N SER A 135 6.04 -8.82 -22.96
CA SER A 135 5.91 -9.97 -23.87
C SER A 135 4.52 -10.58 -23.90
N ILE A 136 3.64 -10.23 -22.96
CA ILE A 136 2.29 -10.77 -22.84
C ILE A 136 1.22 -9.73 -23.13
N HIS A 137 0.02 -10.20 -23.45
CA HIS A 137 -1.17 -9.35 -23.43
C HIS A 137 -1.66 -9.20 -21.99
N ILE A 138 -1.71 -7.97 -21.47
CA ILE A 138 -2.23 -7.68 -20.13
C ILE A 138 -3.75 -7.64 -20.18
N ASP A 139 -4.39 -8.57 -19.47
CA ASP A 139 -5.84 -8.53 -19.23
C ASP A 139 -6.16 -7.44 -18.19
N ALA A 140 -6.89 -6.41 -18.62
CA ALA A 140 -7.24 -5.27 -17.77
C ALA A 140 -8.14 -5.62 -16.58
N ASN A 141 -8.76 -6.81 -16.58
CA ASN A 141 -9.66 -7.27 -15.52
C ASN A 141 -8.99 -8.21 -14.50
N LYS A 142 -7.69 -8.43 -14.63
CA LYS A 142 -6.95 -9.39 -13.82
C LYS A 142 -5.76 -8.71 -13.13
N SER A 143 -5.58 -9.00 -11.84
CA SER A 143 -4.36 -8.61 -11.12
C SER A 143 -3.19 -9.53 -11.49
N TYR A 144 -2.01 -8.94 -11.61
CA TYR A 144 -0.73 -9.64 -11.85
C TYR A 144 0.22 -9.52 -10.64
N MET A 145 -0.30 -9.17 -9.47
CA MET A 145 0.49 -8.89 -8.26
C MET A 145 0.66 -10.09 -7.33
N ASN A 146 0.16 -11.28 -7.71
CA ASN A 146 0.05 -12.44 -6.82
C ASN A 146 1.40 -13.05 -6.40
N SER A 147 2.49 -12.78 -7.12
CA SER A 147 3.81 -13.28 -6.75
C SER A 147 4.47 -12.48 -5.62
N ILE A 148 3.94 -11.29 -5.27
CA ILE A 148 4.34 -10.57 -4.06
C ILE A 148 3.75 -11.27 -2.83
N LYS A 149 4.63 -11.78 -1.97
CA LYS A 149 4.21 -12.52 -0.77
C LYS A 149 4.03 -11.58 0.42
N THR A 150 3.02 -11.85 1.24
CA THR A 150 2.73 -11.07 2.46
C THR A 150 3.92 -11.06 3.43
N ASN A 151 4.62 -12.19 3.59
CA ASN A 151 5.80 -12.25 4.46
C ASN A 151 6.92 -11.32 3.99
N THR A 152 7.15 -11.20 2.68
CA THR A 152 8.14 -10.25 2.14
C THR A 152 7.79 -8.81 2.52
N VAL A 153 6.51 -8.45 2.42
CA VAL A 153 6.04 -7.11 2.80
C VAL A 153 6.19 -6.86 4.31
N ILE A 154 5.83 -7.85 5.13
CA ILE A 154 5.97 -7.79 6.60
C ILE A 154 7.43 -7.60 6.99
N ASP A 155 8.35 -8.39 6.43
CA ASP A 155 9.78 -8.33 6.73
C ASP A 155 10.37 -6.94 6.40
N VAL A 156 9.94 -6.33 5.30
CA VAL A 156 10.36 -4.98 4.91
C VAL A 156 9.82 -3.94 5.89
N ILE A 157 8.53 -4.01 6.25
CA ILE A 157 7.92 -3.10 7.23
C ILE A 157 8.68 -3.19 8.57
N GLU A 158 8.93 -4.39 9.06
CA GLU A 158 9.62 -4.62 10.34
C GLU A 158 11.05 -4.07 10.37
N LYS A 159 11.75 -4.10 9.24
CA LYS A 159 13.08 -3.48 9.11
C LYS A 159 13.03 -1.96 9.17
N LEU A 160 11.93 -1.36 8.70
CA LEU A 160 11.78 0.08 8.64
C LEU A 160 11.19 0.70 9.91
N LEU A 161 10.45 -0.08 10.70
CA LEU A 161 9.86 0.35 11.99
C LEU A 161 10.86 0.28 13.17
N LYS A 162 12.02 -0.30 12.95
CA LYS A 162 13.13 -0.30 13.92
C LYS A 162 13.86 1.03 13.89
#